data_cc8abdc933864d87b62dd0156a958082
#
_entry.id   cc8abdc933864d87b62dd0156a958082
#
_cell.length_a   1.000
_cell.length_b   1.000
_cell.length_c   1.000
_cell.angle_alpha   90.00
_cell.angle_beta   90.00
_cell.angle_gamma   90.00
#
_symmetry.space_group_name_H-M   'P 1'
#
loop_
_entity.id
_entity.type
_entity.pdbx_description
1 polymer ?
#
loop_
_entity_poly.entity_id
_entity_poly.type
_entity_poly.pdbx_seq_one_letter_code
_entity_poly.pdbx_strand_id
1 'polypeptide(L)'
;MIPYLLRKLVYGLAVMLGVVFVVFFLFNILPVDPARMTQGQRADVQSLQAVRKEFGLDKPVPVQFAYYLNDLSPIGIHLNTADEQQRYGYVKLFPVSKSKVLALKWPYLRRSYQTRKDVASLLMEVIPNTLVLAAAAMIFAIIIGVFLGVASAVNKDTWIDKLALSFSTLGISAPSFFAGIIIAWIFGFVLSNYTHLNMSGSLYSYDPFKGEVITLKNLVLPVITLGLRPLAIIVQLTRNAMLDVLGQDYIRTAKAKGLSNRTIIYRHALKNAMNPVITAIANWFASLLAGSFFVEYIFGYNGLGKATVDALEMSDFPVVMGSILFIAFIFVVISILVDVIYVWIDPRVKLS
;
A
#
# COMPACT_ATOMS: atom_id res chain seq x y z
N MET A 1 4.28 2.15 -27.27
CA MET A 1 3.45 1.81 -26.10
C MET A 1 3.33 0.30 -25.85
N ILE A 2 2.83 -0.49 -26.79
CA ILE A 2 2.63 -1.94 -26.59
C ILE A 2 3.92 -2.68 -26.17
N PRO A 3 5.09 -2.53 -26.85
CA PRO A 3 6.32 -3.21 -26.41
C PRO A 3 6.78 -2.81 -25.02
N TYR A 4 6.60 -1.55 -24.65
CA TYR A 4 6.91 -1.05 -23.31
C TYR A 4 6.02 -1.69 -22.25
N LEU A 5 4.70 -1.74 -22.47
CA LEU A 5 3.77 -2.37 -21.55
C LEU A 5 4.05 -3.86 -21.38
N LEU A 6 4.38 -4.57 -22.48
CA LEU A 6 4.78 -5.97 -22.43
C LEU A 6 6.06 -6.16 -21.59
N ARG A 7 7.09 -5.32 -21.81
CA ARG A 7 8.32 -5.36 -21.00
C ARG A 7 8.05 -5.10 -19.52
N LYS A 8 7.17 -4.14 -19.20
CA LYS A 8 6.74 -3.84 -17.83
C LYS A 8 5.95 -4.98 -17.20
N LEU A 9 5.07 -5.63 -17.95
CA LEU A 9 4.35 -6.81 -17.48
C LEU A 9 5.31 -7.98 -17.17
N VAL A 10 6.28 -8.23 -18.05
CA VAL A 10 7.31 -9.27 -17.81
C VAL A 10 8.15 -8.93 -16.58
N TYR A 11 8.56 -7.65 -16.43
CA TYR A 11 9.26 -7.19 -15.24
C TYR A 11 8.41 -7.34 -13.97
N GLY A 12 7.13 -6.92 -14.03
CA GLY A 12 6.19 -7.08 -12.93
C GLY A 12 6.01 -8.55 -12.53
N LEU A 13 5.92 -9.45 -13.51
CA LEU A 13 5.85 -10.89 -13.26
C LEU A 13 7.13 -11.41 -12.60
N ALA A 14 8.31 -10.97 -13.06
CA ALA A 14 9.58 -11.35 -12.45
C ALA A 14 9.68 -10.85 -10.99
N VAL A 15 9.25 -9.62 -10.72
CA VAL A 15 9.17 -9.08 -9.36
C VAL A 15 8.22 -9.91 -8.49
N MET A 16 7.03 -10.24 -8.99
CA MET A 16 6.06 -11.08 -8.27
C MET A 16 6.63 -12.46 -7.96
N LEU A 17 7.31 -13.11 -8.91
CA LEU A 17 7.97 -14.39 -8.68
C LEU A 17 9.09 -14.28 -7.62
N GLY A 18 9.87 -13.20 -7.67
CA GLY A 18 10.88 -12.90 -6.64
C GLY A 18 10.26 -12.74 -5.26
N VAL A 19 9.17 -12.00 -5.14
CA VAL A 19 8.43 -11.83 -3.87
C VAL A 19 7.88 -13.16 -3.38
N VAL A 20 7.25 -13.96 -4.25
CA VAL A 20 6.75 -15.31 -3.92
C VAL A 20 7.87 -16.18 -3.37
N PHE A 21 9.02 -16.17 -4.03
CA PHE A 21 10.19 -16.94 -3.61
C PHE A 21 10.67 -16.49 -2.21
N VAL A 22 10.95 -15.21 -2.05
CA VAL A 22 11.48 -14.65 -0.79
C VAL A 22 10.52 -14.90 0.37
N VAL A 23 9.23 -14.60 0.18
CA VAL A 23 8.22 -14.74 1.21
C VAL A 23 8.03 -16.21 1.58
N PHE A 24 7.94 -17.11 0.60
CA PHE A 24 7.79 -18.54 0.88
C PHE A 24 8.98 -19.08 1.68
N PHE A 25 10.22 -18.81 1.25
CA PHE A 25 11.40 -19.31 1.94
C PHE A 25 11.60 -18.67 3.31
N LEU A 26 11.31 -17.36 3.45
CA LEU A 26 11.39 -16.67 4.73
C LEU A 26 10.52 -17.39 5.79
N PHE A 27 9.26 -17.67 5.47
CA PHE A 27 8.34 -18.31 6.41
C PHE A 27 8.59 -19.82 6.60
N ASN A 28 9.26 -20.49 5.66
CA ASN A 28 9.70 -21.87 5.85
C ASN A 28 10.98 -22.01 6.69
N ILE A 29 11.82 -20.97 6.76
CA ILE A 29 13.06 -20.95 7.58
C ILE A 29 12.75 -20.59 9.03
N LEU A 30 11.68 -19.84 9.28
CA LEU A 30 11.29 -19.47 10.64
C LEU A 30 10.98 -20.74 11.45
N PRO A 31 11.55 -20.86 12.68
CA PRO A 31 11.41 -22.07 13.51
C PRO A 31 10.04 -22.17 14.20
N VAL A 32 9.00 -21.63 13.59
CA VAL A 32 7.62 -21.64 14.09
C VAL A 32 6.82 -22.70 13.36
N ASP A 33 6.29 -23.67 14.10
CA ASP A 33 5.40 -24.69 13.56
C ASP A 33 3.94 -24.19 13.55
N PRO A 34 3.37 -23.87 12.38
CA PRO A 34 2.00 -23.37 12.31
C PRO A 34 0.96 -24.34 12.90
N ALA A 35 1.23 -25.65 12.82
CA ALA A 35 0.34 -26.64 13.35
C ALA A 35 0.22 -26.59 14.88
N ARG A 36 1.32 -26.25 15.58
CA ARG A 36 1.29 -26.05 17.03
C ARG A 36 0.53 -24.78 17.43
N MET A 37 0.65 -23.72 16.62
CA MET A 37 -0.03 -22.45 16.90
C MET A 37 -1.55 -22.54 16.75
N THR A 38 -2.05 -23.35 15.81
CA THR A 38 -3.49 -23.52 15.58
C THR A 38 -4.17 -24.39 16.62
N GLN A 39 -3.44 -25.33 17.24
CA GLN A 39 -3.98 -26.30 18.20
C GLN A 39 -3.71 -25.92 19.67
N GLY A 40 -2.84 -24.92 19.92
CA GLY A 40 -2.44 -24.50 21.26
C GLY A 40 -1.46 -25.47 21.95
N GLN A 41 -1.10 -25.15 23.19
CA GLN A 41 -0.07 -25.90 23.97
C GLN A 41 -0.46 -27.33 24.36
N ARG A 42 -1.74 -27.68 24.26
CA ARG A 42 -2.27 -29.03 24.66
C ARG A 42 -2.57 -29.92 23.47
N ALA A 43 -2.02 -29.61 22.29
CA ALA A 43 -2.27 -30.40 21.10
C ALA A 43 -1.70 -31.81 21.22
N ASP A 44 -2.54 -32.82 20.99
CA ASP A 44 -2.14 -34.20 20.85
C ASP A 44 -1.29 -34.40 19.56
N VAL A 45 -0.33 -35.32 19.64
CA VAL A 45 0.59 -35.64 18.54
C VAL A 45 -0.17 -36.04 17.25
N GLN A 46 -1.29 -36.76 17.41
CA GLN A 46 -2.10 -37.21 16.28
C GLN A 46 -2.81 -36.01 15.61
N SER A 47 -3.35 -35.07 16.38
CA SER A 47 -3.99 -33.86 15.84
C SER A 47 -3.00 -32.95 15.15
N LEU A 48 -1.77 -32.81 15.69
CA LEU A 48 -0.69 -32.06 15.05
C LEU A 48 -0.28 -32.69 13.69
N GLN A 49 -0.16 -34.01 13.63
CA GLN A 49 0.14 -34.69 12.38
C GLN A 49 -0.96 -34.52 11.34
N ALA A 50 -2.23 -34.58 11.75
CA ALA A 50 -3.36 -34.36 10.87
C ALA A 50 -3.35 -32.93 10.27
N VAL A 51 -3.11 -31.92 11.09
CA VAL A 51 -3.00 -30.52 10.65
C VAL A 51 -1.78 -30.30 9.74
N ARG A 52 -0.62 -30.89 10.06
CA ARG A 52 0.55 -30.82 9.16
C ARG A 52 0.26 -31.44 7.80
N LYS A 53 -0.45 -32.56 7.75
CA LYS A 53 -0.84 -33.22 6.50
C LYS A 53 -1.88 -32.38 5.73
N GLU A 54 -2.86 -31.80 6.43
CA GLU A 54 -3.87 -30.90 5.83
C GLU A 54 -3.23 -29.69 5.17
N PHE A 55 -2.22 -29.08 5.81
CA PHE A 55 -1.49 -27.94 5.28
C PHE A 55 -0.35 -28.30 4.31
N GLY A 56 -0.08 -29.61 4.12
CA GLY A 56 1.00 -30.11 3.26
C GLY A 56 2.40 -29.82 3.80
N LEU A 57 2.53 -29.57 5.10
CA LEU A 57 3.80 -29.29 5.80
C LEU A 57 4.64 -30.55 6.03
N ASP A 58 4.08 -31.73 5.77
CA ASP A 58 4.73 -33.03 5.84
C ASP A 58 5.67 -33.31 4.67
N LYS A 59 5.62 -32.49 3.60
CA LYS A 59 6.38 -32.69 2.35
C LYS A 59 7.72 -31.94 2.38
N PRO A 60 8.71 -32.37 1.56
CA PRO A 60 9.95 -31.61 1.39
C PRO A 60 9.69 -30.19 0.90
N VAL A 61 10.47 -29.20 1.37
CA VAL A 61 10.29 -27.78 1.08
C VAL A 61 10.16 -27.46 -0.42
N PRO A 62 10.97 -28.05 -1.34
CA PRO A 62 10.79 -27.79 -2.77
C PRO A 62 9.43 -28.25 -3.32
N VAL A 63 8.88 -29.33 -2.77
CA VAL A 63 7.55 -29.81 -3.14
C VAL A 63 6.46 -28.88 -2.61
N GLN A 64 6.59 -28.40 -1.38
CA GLN A 64 5.69 -27.39 -0.83
C GLN A 64 5.70 -26.10 -1.67
N PHE A 65 6.87 -25.67 -2.12
CA PHE A 65 7.02 -24.52 -3.01
C PHE A 65 6.32 -24.74 -4.36
N ALA A 66 6.50 -25.91 -4.98
CA ALA A 66 5.82 -26.24 -6.22
C ALA A 66 4.28 -26.22 -6.08
N TYR A 67 3.73 -26.74 -4.97
CA TYR A 67 2.30 -26.63 -4.68
C TYR A 67 1.88 -25.18 -4.47
N TYR A 68 2.68 -24.37 -3.78
CA TYR A 68 2.39 -22.96 -3.57
C TYR A 68 2.37 -22.16 -4.89
N LEU A 69 3.31 -22.43 -5.78
CA LEU A 69 3.30 -21.86 -7.13
C LEU A 69 2.06 -22.29 -7.91
N ASN A 70 1.67 -23.57 -7.82
CA ASN A 70 0.45 -24.07 -8.45
C ASN A 70 -0.81 -23.43 -7.87
N ASP A 71 -0.83 -23.17 -6.55
CA ASP A 71 -1.93 -22.45 -5.89
C ASP A 71 -2.08 -21.02 -6.42
N LEU A 72 -0.97 -20.30 -6.59
CA LEU A 72 -0.94 -18.90 -7.05
C LEU A 72 -1.10 -18.75 -8.56
N SER A 73 -0.73 -19.78 -9.33
CA SER A 73 -0.82 -19.72 -10.80
C SER A 73 -2.27 -19.68 -11.27
N PRO A 74 -2.61 -18.80 -12.24
CA PRO A 74 -3.90 -18.85 -12.92
C PRO A 74 -4.14 -20.14 -13.69
N ILE A 75 -3.06 -20.79 -14.14
CA ILE A 75 -3.10 -22.09 -14.83
C ILE A 75 -2.38 -23.11 -13.97
N GLY A 76 -3.09 -24.12 -13.51
CA GLY A 76 -2.56 -25.12 -12.59
C GLY A 76 -3.03 -26.54 -12.88
N ILE A 77 -2.32 -27.52 -12.31
CA ILE A 77 -2.69 -28.93 -12.39
C ILE A 77 -3.40 -29.32 -11.10
N HIS A 78 -4.64 -29.76 -11.22
CA HIS A 78 -5.51 -30.15 -10.10
C HIS A 78 -6.05 -31.55 -10.25
N LEU A 79 -6.46 -32.17 -9.13
CA LEU A 79 -7.18 -33.45 -9.18
C LEU A 79 -8.58 -33.24 -9.76
N ASN A 80 -9.04 -34.19 -10.58
CA ASN A 80 -10.36 -34.14 -11.16
C ASN A 80 -11.43 -34.69 -10.19
N THR A 81 -11.55 -34.04 -9.01
CA THR A 81 -12.51 -34.39 -7.96
C THR A 81 -13.45 -33.20 -7.70
N ALA A 82 -14.66 -33.50 -7.23
CA ALA A 82 -15.65 -32.46 -6.90
C ALA A 82 -15.14 -31.54 -5.78
N ASP A 83 -14.47 -32.10 -4.76
CA ASP A 83 -13.94 -31.36 -3.63
C ASP A 83 -12.86 -30.35 -4.05
N GLU A 84 -11.93 -30.75 -4.94
CA GLU A 84 -10.92 -29.81 -5.46
C GLU A 84 -11.56 -28.75 -6.36
N GLN A 85 -12.55 -29.11 -7.17
CA GLN A 85 -13.25 -28.15 -8.01
C GLN A 85 -13.98 -27.10 -7.16
N GLN A 86 -14.60 -27.52 -6.06
CA GLN A 86 -15.25 -26.62 -5.12
C GLN A 86 -14.24 -25.72 -4.37
N ARG A 87 -13.10 -26.30 -3.96
CA ARG A 87 -12.04 -25.58 -3.22
C ARG A 87 -11.38 -24.50 -4.05
N TYR A 88 -11.05 -24.78 -5.32
CA TYR A 88 -10.29 -23.88 -6.19
C TYR A 88 -11.15 -23.09 -7.19
N GLY A 89 -12.41 -23.46 -7.36
CA GLY A 89 -13.32 -22.80 -8.31
C GLY A 89 -12.83 -22.82 -9.75
N TYR A 90 -12.12 -23.88 -10.17
CA TYR A 90 -11.44 -23.95 -11.46
C TYR A 90 -12.35 -24.35 -12.61
N VAL A 91 -12.02 -23.88 -13.81
CA VAL A 91 -12.58 -24.35 -15.09
C VAL A 91 -11.60 -25.32 -15.74
N LYS A 92 -12.07 -26.50 -16.09
CA LYS A 92 -11.25 -27.56 -16.73
C LYS A 92 -10.90 -27.14 -18.16
N LEU A 93 -9.60 -27.17 -18.51
CA LEU A 93 -9.10 -26.91 -19.85
C LEU A 93 -8.85 -28.21 -20.61
N PHE A 94 -7.89 -29.03 -20.13
CA PHE A 94 -7.51 -30.29 -20.74
C PHE A 94 -7.24 -31.38 -19.69
N PRO A 95 -7.61 -32.65 -19.94
CA PRO A 95 -7.21 -33.77 -19.10
C PRO A 95 -5.70 -34.04 -19.28
N VAL A 96 -4.93 -34.00 -18.20
CA VAL A 96 -3.49 -34.33 -18.20
C VAL A 96 -3.29 -35.80 -17.90
N SER A 97 -4.17 -36.40 -17.07
CA SER A 97 -4.16 -37.81 -16.70
C SER A 97 -5.59 -38.25 -16.32
N LYS A 98 -5.80 -39.58 -16.08
CA LYS A 98 -7.09 -40.10 -15.61
C LYS A 98 -7.60 -39.38 -14.32
N SER A 99 -6.68 -38.92 -13.47
CA SER A 99 -6.99 -38.27 -12.19
C SER A 99 -6.65 -36.77 -12.14
N LYS A 100 -6.00 -36.20 -13.17
CA LYS A 100 -5.52 -34.80 -13.14
C LYS A 100 -5.98 -34.04 -14.38
N VAL A 101 -6.30 -32.76 -14.17
CA VAL A 101 -6.72 -31.82 -15.21
C VAL A 101 -5.83 -30.58 -15.16
N LEU A 102 -5.52 -30.03 -16.34
CA LEU A 102 -5.05 -28.65 -16.46
C LEU A 102 -6.28 -27.75 -16.35
N ALA A 103 -6.22 -26.78 -15.45
CA ALA A 103 -7.36 -25.95 -15.10
C ALA A 103 -6.99 -24.47 -15.07
N LEU A 104 -7.95 -23.63 -15.45
CA LEU A 104 -7.90 -22.19 -15.30
C LEU A 104 -8.65 -21.81 -14.01
N LYS A 105 -8.02 -21.00 -13.15
CA LYS A 105 -8.59 -20.57 -11.87
C LYS A 105 -8.10 -19.19 -11.47
N TRP A 106 -8.76 -18.59 -10.50
CA TRP A 106 -8.20 -17.44 -9.80
C TRP A 106 -7.03 -17.86 -8.91
N PRO A 107 -6.02 -17.00 -8.71
CA PRO A 107 -4.95 -17.24 -7.74
C PRO A 107 -5.54 -17.57 -6.36
N TYR A 108 -5.16 -18.71 -5.81
CA TYR A 108 -5.65 -19.19 -4.53
C TYR A 108 -4.64 -18.84 -3.43
N LEU A 109 -5.00 -17.92 -2.54
CA LEU A 109 -4.15 -17.43 -1.45
C LEU A 109 -4.20 -18.32 -0.21
N ARG A 110 -4.77 -19.52 -0.32
CA ARG A 110 -4.99 -20.46 0.78
C ARG A 110 -6.00 -19.94 1.82
N ARG A 111 -6.07 -20.66 2.96
CA ARG A 111 -6.94 -20.31 4.09
C ARG A 111 -6.09 -19.90 5.28
N SER A 112 -6.61 -18.94 6.04
CA SER A 112 -6.09 -18.55 7.34
C SER A 112 -5.96 -19.78 8.25
N TYR A 113 -4.83 -19.91 8.92
CA TYR A 113 -4.64 -20.97 9.92
C TYR A 113 -5.49 -20.74 11.17
N GLN A 114 -5.74 -19.47 11.51
CA GLN A 114 -6.48 -19.09 12.73
C GLN A 114 -8.00 -19.12 12.51
N THR A 115 -8.48 -18.46 11.46
CA THR A 115 -9.92 -18.28 11.24
C THR A 115 -10.56 -19.30 10.29
N ARG A 116 -9.74 -20.09 9.57
CA ARG A 116 -10.16 -21.04 8.52
C ARG A 116 -10.89 -20.40 7.33
N LYS A 117 -11.01 -19.07 7.30
CA LYS A 117 -11.56 -18.31 6.18
C LYS A 117 -10.57 -18.24 5.03
N ASP A 118 -11.06 -18.05 3.81
CA ASP A 118 -10.21 -17.83 2.66
C ASP A 118 -9.47 -16.49 2.79
N VAL A 119 -8.15 -16.49 2.58
CA VAL A 119 -7.31 -15.29 2.72
C VAL A 119 -7.75 -14.19 1.77
N ALA A 120 -8.16 -14.55 0.55
CA ALA A 120 -8.64 -13.56 -0.42
C ALA A 120 -9.86 -12.77 0.12
N SER A 121 -10.81 -13.44 0.78
CA SER A 121 -11.98 -12.75 1.37
C SER A 121 -11.57 -11.84 2.53
N LEU A 122 -10.67 -12.30 3.42
CA LEU A 122 -10.16 -11.49 4.53
C LEU A 122 -9.46 -10.21 4.03
N LEU A 123 -8.66 -10.33 2.97
CA LEU A 123 -7.98 -9.18 2.40
C LEU A 123 -8.96 -8.21 1.75
N MET A 124 -9.96 -8.71 1.02
CA MET A 124 -10.98 -7.86 0.37
C MET A 124 -11.83 -7.07 1.36
N GLU A 125 -12.01 -7.56 2.59
CA GLU A 125 -12.71 -6.83 3.66
C GLU A 125 -11.92 -5.60 4.14
N VAL A 126 -10.58 -5.67 4.19
CA VAL A 126 -9.74 -4.62 4.79
C VAL A 126 -9.08 -3.67 3.75
N ILE A 127 -8.92 -4.11 2.50
CA ILE A 127 -8.31 -3.31 1.43
C ILE A 127 -8.98 -1.96 1.21
N PRO A 128 -10.32 -1.84 1.16
CA PRO A 128 -10.97 -0.55 0.96
C PRO A 128 -10.56 0.49 2.00
N ASN A 129 -10.38 0.08 3.25
CA ASN A 129 -9.97 0.97 4.33
C ASN A 129 -8.56 1.54 4.09
N THR A 130 -7.60 0.68 3.72
CA THR A 130 -6.24 1.12 3.37
C THR A 130 -6.23 2.06 2.17
N LEU A 131 -7.04 1.77 1.14
CA LEU A 131 -7.15 2.65 -0.04
C LEU A 131 -7.70 4.02 0.32
N VAL A 132 -8.75 4.08 1.16
CA VAL A 132 -9.32 5.35 1.64
C VAL A 132 -8.29 6.13 2.45
N LEU A 133 -7.56 5.47 3.36
CA LEU A 133 -6.51 6.10 4.16
C LEU A 133 -5.39 6.65 3.28
N ALA A 134 -4.87 5.86 2.34
CA ALA A 134 -3.81 6.26 1.44
C ALA A 134 -4.24 7.42 0.52
N ALA A 135 -5.46 7.37 -0.03
CA ALA A 135 -5.99 8.43 -0.86
C ALA A 135 -6.17 9.74 -0.07
N ALA A 136 -6.75 9.66 1.13
CA ALA A 136 -6.93 10.83 2.00
C ALA A 136 -5.58 11.44 2.42
N ALA A 137 -4.58 10.60 2.77
CA ALA A 137 -3.23 11.04 3.11
C ALA A 137 -2.53 11.72 1.92
N MET A 138 -2.71 11.19 0.71
CA MET A 138 -2.15 11.80 -0.49
C MET A 138 -2.83 13.13 -0.82
N ILE A 139 -4.15 13.22 -0.74
CA ILE A 139 -4.90 14.48 -0.97
C ILE A 139 -4.44 15.54 0.04
N PHE A 140 -4.33 15.18 1.33
CA PHE A 140 -3.79 16.05 2.37
C PHE A 140 -2.38 16.53 2.01
N ALA A 141 -1.49 15.61 1.63
CA ALA A 141 -0.11 15.92 1.27
C ALA A 141 -0.01 16.84 0.04
N ILE A 142 -0.86 16.63 -0.98
CA ILE A 142 -0.89 17.47 -2.19
C ILE A 142 -1.37 18.89 -1.84
N ILE A 143 -2.51 19.02 -1.18
CA ILE A 143 -3.12 20.33 -0.90
C ILE A 143 -2.17 21.17 -0.06
N ILE A 144 -1.72 20.65 1.08
CA ILE A 144 -0.86 21.37 2.00
C ILE A 144 0.55 21.52 1.45
N GLY A 145 1.09 20.46 0.82
CA GLY A 145 2.45 20.45 0.27
C GLY A 145 2.64 21.44 -0.87
N VAL A 146 1.72 21.47 -1.83
CA VAL A 146 1.76 22.46 -2.93
C VAL A 146 1.58 23.88 -2.40
N PHE A 147 0.61 24.11 -1.49
CA PHE A 147 0.40 25.41 -0.90
C PHE A 147 1.65 25.94 -0.17
N LEU A 148 2.24 25.12 0.70
CA LEU A 148 3.46 25.49 1.44
C LEU A 148 4.68 25.64 0.51
N GLY A 149 4.80 24.79 -0.52
CA GLY A 149 5.88 24.89 -1.51
C GLY A 149 5.81 26.19 -2.33
N VAL A 150 4.62 26.59 -2.78
CA VAL A 150 4.40 27.87 -3.45
C VAL A 150 4.69 29.05 -2.50
N ALA A 151 4.16 29.02 -1.27
CA ALA A 151 4.40 30.06 -0.28
C ALA A 151 5.89 30.21 0.03
N SER A 152 6.61 29.11 0.17
CA SER A 152 8.06 29.07 0.39
C SER A 152 8.83 29.66 -0.80
N ALA A 153 8.48 29.32 -2.03
CA ALA A 153 9.15 29.83 -3.24
C ALA A 153 8.94 31.34 -3.46
N VAL A 154 7.72 31.80 -3.21
CA VAL A 154 7.37 33.23 -3.36
C VAL A 154 8.05 34.11 -2.29
N ASN A 155 8.24 33.55 -1.10
CA ASN A 155 8.88 34.22 0.04
C ASN A 155 10.31 33.66 0.26
N LYS A 156 11.05 33.41 -0.81
CA LYS A 156 12.41 32.86 -0.77
C LYS A 156 13.28 33.62 0.25
N ASP A 157 14.09 32.86 1.01
CA ASP A 157 15.06 33.33 2.02
C ASP A 157 14.42 34.05 3.25
N THR A 158 13.08 34.12 3.33
CA THR A 158 12.37 34.66 4.50
C THR A 158 12.18 33.56 5.58
N TRP A 159 11.64 33.98 6.73
CA TRP A 159 11.29 33.06 7.82
C TRP A 159 10.25 31.99 7.40
N ILE A 160 9.32 32.34 6.49
CA ILE A 160 8.30 31.42 5.95
C ILE A 160 8.99 30.28 5.18
N ASP A 161 9.95 30.62 4.32
CA ASP A 161 10.74 29.66 3.56
C ASP A 161 11.54 28.74 4.50
N LYS A 162 12.24 29.33 5.49
CA LYS A 162 13.02 28.56 6.47
C LYS A 162 12.16 27.61 7.29
N LEU A 163 10.98 28.04 7.75
CA LEU A 163 10.05 27.18 8.46
C LEU A 163 9.52 26.05 7.59
N ALA A 164 9.08 26.34 6.36
CA ALA A 164 8.60 25.29 5.43
C ALA A 164 9.66 24.22 5.16
N LEU A 165 10.92 24.63 4.95
CA LEU A 165 12.04 23.72 4.76
C LEU A 165 12.37 22.92 6.03
N SER A 166 12.35 23.55 7.20
CA SER A 166 12.58 22.87 8.49
C SER A 166 11.53 21.79 8.76
N PHE A 167 10.26 22.13 8.58
CA PHE A 167 9.16 21.15 8.69
C PHE A 167 9.28 20.01 7.68
N SER A 168 9.68 20.32 6.45
CA SER A 168 9.90 19.30 5.42
C SER A 168 11.06 18.38 5.80
N THR A 169 12.17 18.94 6.30
CA THR A 169 13.32 18.14 6.72
C THR A 169 12.95 17.22 7.88
N LEU A 170 12.24 17.71 8.88
CA LEU A 170 11.74 16.91 10.01
C LEU A 170 10.77 15.80 9.53
N GLY A 171 9.86 16.13 8.62
CA GLY A 171 8.89 15.16 8.07
C GLY A 171 9.54 14.03 7.27
N ILE A 172 10.67 14.29 6.59
CA ILE A 172 11.42 13.25 5.86
C ILE A 172 12.25 12.41 6.83
N SER A 173 12.87 13.05 7.84
CA SER A 173 13.82 12.40 8.75
C SER A 173 13.15 11.54 9.82
N ALA A 174 11.92 11.88 10.23
CA ALA A 174 11.21 11.15 11.26
C ALA A 174 10.69 9.80 10.74
N PRO A 175 10.96 8.67 11.43
CA PRO A 175 10.30 7.42 11.14
C PRO A 175 8.78 7.56 11.30
N SER A 176 8.00 7.05 10.34
CA SER A 176 6.54 7.20 10.32
C SER A 176 5.86 6.65 11.58
N PHE A 177 6.36 5.53 12.12
CA PHE A 177 5.82 4.95 13.34
C PHE A 177 6.05 5.85 14.57
N PHE A 178 7.22 6.47 14.66
CA PHE A 178 7.55 7.38 15.77
C PHE A 178 6.70 8.66 15.69
N ALA A 179 6.60 9.25 14.50
CA ALA A 179 5.72 10.39 14.26
C ALA A 179 4.26 10.07 14.61
N GLY A 180 3.79 8.83 14.23
CA GLY A 180 2.45 8.35 14.56
C GLY A 180 2.17 8.29 16.06
N ILE A 181 3.09 7.73 16.85
CA ILE A 181 2.95 7.65 18.30
C ILE A 181 2.88 9.06 18.91
N ILE A 182 3.75 9.98 18.51
CA ILE A 182 3.76 11.36 19.02
C ILE A 182 2.46 12.09 18.66
N ILE A 183 2.01 11.98 17.41
CA ILE A 183 0.78 12.63 16.94
C ILE A 183 -0.44 12.06 17.68
N ALA A 184 -0.53 10.73 17.81
CA ALA A 184 -1.60 10.09 18.57
C ALA A 184 -1.61 10.56 20.03
N TRP A 185 -0.44 10.58 20.66
CA TRP A 185 -0.31 11.01 22.05
C TRP A 185 -0.66 12.49 22.26
N ILE A 186 -0.10 13.40 21.44
CA ILE A 186 -0.36 14.83 21.59
C ILE A 186 -1.82 15.16 21.26
N PHE A 187 -2.30 14.79 20.08
CA PHE A 187 -3.61 15.25 19.59
C PHE A 187 -4.77 14.34 20.01
N GLY A 188 -4.53 13.04 20.19
CA GLY A 188 -5.56 12.08 20.58
C GLY A 188 -5.66 11.85 22.08
N PHE A 189 -4.62 12.22 22.88
CA PHE A 189 -4.62 12.05 24.33
C PHE A 189 -4.49 13.38 25.06
N VAL A 190 -3.33 14.07 24.97
CA VAL A 190 -3.07 15.29 25.75
C VAL A 190 -4.04 16.42 25.39
N LEU A 191 -4.26 16.64 24.11
CA LEU A 191 -5.14 17.71 23.59
C LEU A 191 -6.55 17.20 23.24
N SER A 192 -6.94 15.99 23.64
CA SER A 192 -8.22 15.36 23.26
C SER A 192 -9.44 16.24 23.62
N ASN A 193 -9.38 16.97 24.74
CA ASN A 193 -10.44 17.90 25.16
C ASN A 193 -10.63 19.09 24.21
N TYR A 194 -9.59 19.47 23.47
CA TYR A 194 -9.63 20.59 22.50
C TYR A 194 -9.85 20.07 21.08
N THR A 195 -9.21 19.00 20.70
CA THR A 195 -9.26 18.45 19.34
C THR A 195 -10.50 17.59 19.10
N HIS A 196 -11.02 16.98 20.16
CA HIS A 196 -12.07 15.95 20.11
C HIS A 196 -11.74 14.79 19.16
N LEU A 197 -10.43 14.53 18.95
CA LEU A 197 -9.93 13.42 18.13
C LEU A 197 -9.64 12.20 19.00
N ASN A 198 -9.87 11.02 18.44
CA ASN A 198 -9.58 9.78 19.12
C ASN A 198 -8.12 9.37 18.88
N MET A 199 -7.45 8.87 19.92
CA MET A 199 -6.09 8.35 19.82
C MET A 199 -6.01 7.12 18.88
N SER A 200 -7.05 6.30 18.86
CA SER A 200 -7.15 5.11 18.04
C SER A 200 -8.59 4.86 17.59
N GLY A 201 -8.76 4.15 16.51
CA GLY A 201 -10.06 3.77 15.95
C GLY A 201 -10.03 3.60 14.44
N SER A 202 -11.01 2.89 13.90
CA SER A 202 -11.18 2.68 12.47
C SER A 202 -12.22 3.62 11.88
N LEU A 203 -12.18 3.80 10.55
CA LEU A 203 -13.18 4.56 9.80
C LEU A 203 -14.57 3.95 9.99
N TYR A 204 -14.66 2.64 9.84
CA TYR A 204 -15.87 1.87 10.13
C TYR A 204 -15.76 1.33 11.56
N SER A 205 -16.67 1.73 12.41
CA SER A 205 -16.79 1.29 13.80
C SER A 205 -18.18 0.70 14.03
N TYR A 206 -18.29 -0.24 14.94
CA TYR A 206 -19.58 -0.85 15.28
C TYR A 206 -20.13 -0.19 16.55
N ASP A 207 -21.25 0.49 16.40
CA ASP A 207 -22.02 1.01 17.53
C ASP A 207 -23.09 -0.04 17.91
N PRO A 208 -23.18 -0.46 19.18
CA PRO A 208 -24.14 -1.47 19.61
C PRO A 208 -25.60 -1.15 19.33
N PHE A 209 -25.93 0.14 19.20
CA PHE A 209 -27.30 0.62 18.98
C PHE A 209 -27.60 1.00 17.52
N LYS A 210 -26.59 1.45 16.79
CA LYS A 210 -26.73 1.97 15.43
C LYS A 210 -26.18 1.04 14.36
N GLY A 211 -25.48 -0.05 14.76
CA GLY A 211 -24.80 -0.94 13.85
C GLY A 211 -23.48 -0.34 13.33
N GLU A 212 -23.15 -0.56 12.07
CA GLU A 212 -21.94 -0.04 11.45
C GLU A 212 -22.04 1.48 11.22
N VAL A 213 -21.12 2.25 11.76
CA VAL A 213 -21.06 3.72 11.68
C VAL A 213 -19.74 4.19 11.08
N ILE A 214 -19.78 5.21 10.23
CA ILE A 214 -18.60 5.87 9.68
C ILE A 214 -18.15 6.96 10.64
N THR A 215 -16.93 6.84 11.18
CA THR A 215 -16.35 7.79 12.12
C THR A 215 -15.16 8.52 11.50
N LEU A 216 -15.43 9.62 10.78
CA LEU A 216 -14.39 10.40 10.08
C LEU A 216 -13.29 10.94 11.00
N LYS A 217 -13.60 11.18 12.28
CA LYS A 217 -12.59 11.62 13.28
C LYS A 217 -11.42 10.65 13.40
N ASN A 218 -11.67 9.35 13.26
CA ASN A 218 -10.64 8.31 13.34
C ASN A 218 -9.71 8.30 12.12
N LEU A 219 -10.07 9.01 11.05
CA LEU A 219 -9.24 9.11 9.85
C LEU A 219 -8.21 10.25 9.95
N VAL A 220 -8.47 11.28 10.75
CA VAL A 220 -7.69 12.54 10.77
C VAL A 220 -6.23 12.31 11.16
N LEU A 221 -5.97 11.69 12.32
CA LEU A 221 -4.61 11.50 12.82
C LEU A 221 -3.80 10.49 11.95
N PRO A 222 -4.36 9.34 11.53
CA PRO A 222 -3.70 8.48 10.56
C PRO A 222 -3.35 9.16 9.23
N VAL A 223 -4.26 9.98 8.69
CA VAL A 223 -4.05 10.75 7.45
C VAL A 223 -2.90 11.73 7.58
N ILE A 224 -2.87 12.51 8.66
CA ILE A 224 -1.77 13.46 8.92
C ILE A 224 -0.45 12.70 9.02
N THR A 225 -0.42 11.64 9.83
CA THR A 225 0.79 10.84 10.06
C THR A 225 1.33 10.23 8.77
N LEU A 226 0.47 9.55 8.02
CA LEU A 226 0.86 8.88 6.77
C LEU A 226 1.23 9.88 5.68
N GLY A 227 0.56 11.03 5.65
CA GLY A 227 0.76 12.10 4.69
C GLY A 227 1.99 12.97 4.94
N LEU A 228 2.58 12.99 6.13
CA LEU A 228 3.71 13.88 6.48
C LEU A 228 4.91 13.72 5.54
N ARG A 229 5.30 12.50 5.23
CA ARG A 229 6.48 12.22 4.41
C ARG A 229 6.31 12.65 2.96
N PRO A 230 5.24 12.25 2.24
CA PRO A 230 4.97 12.77 0.90
C PRO A 230 4.73 14.29 0.90
N LEU A 231 4.05 14.85 1.91
CA LEU A 231 3.87 16.30 2.07
C LEU A 231 5.22 17.01 2.05
N ALA A 232 6.17 16.57 2.87
CA ALA A 232 7.48 17.17 2.98
C ALA A 232 8.24 17.19 1.64
N ILE A 233 8.16 16.09 0.89
CA ILE A 233 8.79 15.99 -0.44
C ILE A 233 8.08 16.87 -1.45
N ILE A 234 6.74 16.90 -1.43
CA ILE A 234 5.95 17.77 -2.31
C ILE A 234 6.28 19.25 -2.04
N VAL A 235 6.44 19.68 -0.78
CA VAL A 235 6.88 21.05 -0.43
C VAL A 235 8.20 21.39 -1.11
N GLN A 236 9.23 20.54 -0.93
CA GLN A 236 10.56 20.79 -1.48
C GLN A 236 10.57 20.81 -3.00
N LEU A 237 9.90 19.84 -3.64
CA LEU A 237 9.84 19.77 -5.11
C LEU A 237 9.05 20.94 -5.69
N THR A 238 7.91 21.29 -5.10
CA THR A 238 7.12 22.45 -5.55
C THR A 238 7.92 23.73 -5.41
N ARG A 239 8.59 23.94 -4.25
CA ARG A 239 9.45 25.10 -4.04
C ARG A 239 10.54 25.20 -5.10
N ASN A 240 11.32 24.15 -5.29
CA ASN A 240 12.44 24.16 -6.22
C ASN A 240 11.96 24.40 -7.66
N ALA A 241 10.95 23.65 -8.11
CA ALA A 241 10.37 23.85 -9.44
C ALA A 241 9.77 25.25 -9.65
N MET A 242 9.14 25.82 -8.63
CA MET A 242 8.65 27.19 -8.69
C MET A 242 9.78 28.21 -8.80
N LEU A 243 10.88 28.06 -8.07
CA LEU A 243 12.04 28.95 -8.17
C LEU A 243 12.67 28.92 -9.56
N ASP A 244 12.82 27.71 -10.14
CA ASP A 244 13.35 27.53 -11.50
C ASP A 244 12.45 28.23 -12.54
N VAL A 245 11.13 28.04 -12.41
CA VAL A 245 10.15 28.62 -13.33
C VAL A 245 10.06 30.14 -13.18
N LEU A 246 10.06 30.67 -11.97
CA LEU A 246 9.99 32.11 -11.70
C LEU A 246 11.20 32.88 -12.26
N GLY A 247 12.33 32.22 -12.50
CA GLY A 247 13.52 32.75 -13.13
C GLY A 247 13.47 32.83 -14.66
N GLN A 248 12.48 32.23 -15.33
CA GLN A 248 12.40 32.13 -16.79
C GLN A 248 11.99 33.42 -17.49
N ASP A 249 12.43 33.62 -18.74
CA ASP A 249 12.20 34.86 -19.48
C ASP A 249 10.72 35.12 -19.79
N TYR A 250 9.92 34.09 -20.00
CA TYR A 250 8.49 34.26 -20.22
C TYR A 250 7.75 34.82 -18.97
N ILE A 251 8.26 34.57 -17.77
CA ILE A 251 7.76 35.18 -16.54
C ILE A 251 8.15 36.65 -16.46
N ARG A 252 9.37 37.02 -16.88
CA ARG A 252 9.81 38.43 -17.01
C ARG A 252 8.92 39.18 -18.01
N THR A 253 8.62 38.53 -19.15
CA THR A 253 7.72 39.09 -20.16
C THR A 253 6.30 39.29 -19.60
N ALA A 254 5.78 38.35 -18.81
CA ALA A 254 4.48 38.46 -18.18
C ALA A 254 4.42 39.64 -17.17
N LYS A 255 5.51 39.86 -16.42
CA LYS A 255 5.65 41.03 -15.51
C LYS A 255 5.70 42.33 -16.29
N ALA A 256 6.47 42.40 -17.38
CA ALA A 256 6.57 43.57 -18.25
C ALA A 256 5.24 43.95 -18.91
N LYS A 257 4.36 42.96 -19.18
CA LYS A 257 2.99 43.17 -19.66
C LYS A 257 2.00 43.63 -18.58
N GLY A 258 2.45 43.86 -17.34
CA GLY A 258 1.62 44.33 -16.23
C GLY A 258 0.68 43.30 -15.58
N LEU A 259 0.92 42.00 -15.79
CA LEU A 259 0.10 40.97 -15.17
C LEU A 259 0.29 41.00 -13.66
N SER A 260 -0.81 40.79 -12.89
CA SER A 260 -0.76 40.72 -11.44
C SER A 260 0.08 39.55 -10.95
N ASN A 261 0.76 39.68 -9.81
CA ASN A 261 1.57 38.63 -9.21
C ASN A 261 0.78 37.34 -8.99
N ARG A 262 -0.49 37.43 -8.62
CA ARG A 262 -1.36 36.27 -8.44
C ARG A 262 -1.55 35.51 -9.75
N THR A 263 -1.78 36.20 -10.86
CA THR A 263 -1.91 35.59 -12.19
C THR A 263 -0.60 34.94 -12.62
N ILE A 264 0.54 35.60 -12.39
CA ILE A 264 1.87 35.07 -12.72
C ILE A 264 2.14 33.78 -11.94
N ILE A 265 1.91 33.78 -10.62
CA ILE A 265 2.18 32.64 -9.75
C ILE A 265 1.29 31.44 -10.11
N TYR A 266 -0.04 31.61 -10.07
CA TYR A 266 -0.96 30.46 -10.17
C TYR A 266 -1.23 30.03 -11.61
N ARG A 267 -1.29 30.94 -12.59
CA ARG A 267 -1.65 30.61 -13.95
C ARG A 267 -0.44 30.34 -14.85
N HIS A 268 0.70 30.98 -14.62
CA HIS A 268 1.88 30.87 -15.47
C HIS A 268 3.00 30.03 -14.81
N ALA A 269 3.32 30.27 -13.54
CA ALA A 269 4.43 29.58 -12.89
C ALA A 269 4.03 28.19 -12.38
N LEU A 270 2.98 28.09 -11.55
CA LEU A 270 2.59 26.84 -10.90
C LEU A 270 2.25 25.75 -11.91
N LYS A 271 1.53 26.09 -12.98
CA LYS A 271 1.18 25.10 -14.02
C LYS A 271 2.41 24.41 -14.61
N ASN A 272 3.48 25.14 -14.86
CA ASN A 272 4.71 24.60 -15.42
C ASN A 272 5.60 23.92 -14.36
N ALA A 273 5.52 24.38 -13.11
CA ALA A 273 6.24 23.80 -11.98
C ALA A 273 5.65 22.45 -11.51
N MET A 274 4.41 22.12 -11.89
CA MET A 274 3.75 20.91 -11.42
C MET A 274 4.30 19.61 -12.05
N ASN A 275 4.98 19.64 -13.20
CA ASN A 275 5.44 18.42 -13.89
C ASN A 275 6.26 17.48 -12.96
N PRO A 276 7.36 17.92 -12.30
CA PRO A 276 8.11 17.05 -11.40
C PRO A 276 7.31 16.66 -10.16
N VAL A 277 6.38 17.52 -9.71
CA VAL A 277 5.55 17.27 -8.55
C VAL A 277 4.54 16.15 -8.81
N ILE A 278 3.88 16.15 -9.98
CA ILE A 278 2.93 15.10 -10.38
C ILE A 278 3.61 13.74 -10.44
N THR A 279 4.82 13.66 -10.98
CA THR A 279 5.61 12.43 -11.02
C THR A 279 5.91 11.91 -9.61
N ALA A 280 6.29 12.81 -8.70
CA ALA A 280 6.54 12.44 -7.30
C ALA A 280 5.25 11.96 -6.59
N ILE A 281 4.12 12.65 -6.80
CA ILE A 281 2.82 12.25 -6.25
C ILE A 281 2.48 10.81 -6.64
N ALA A 282 2.63 10.49 -7.92
CA ALA A 282 2.31 9.17 -8.44
C ALA A 282 3.18 8.07 -7.80
N ASN A 283 4.48 8.29 -7.69
CA ASN A 283 5.41 7.35 -7.05
C ASN A 283 5.13 7.19 -5.56
N TRP A 284 4.84 8.29 -4.86
CA TRP A 284 4.54 8.26 -3.43
C TRP A 284 3.21 7.59 -3.12
N PHE A 285 2.21 7.70 -4.01
CA PHE A 285 0.93 7.03 -3.82
C PHE A 285 1.10 5.50 -3.73
N ALA A 286 1.89 4.91 -4.62
CA ALA A 286 2.23 3.48 -4.54
C ALA A 286 2.96 3.14 -3.23
N SER A 287 3.89 4.01 -2.80
CA SER A 287 4.64 3.82 -1.56
C SER A 287 3.78 3.93 -0.30
N LEU A 288 2.73 4.75 -0.30
CA LEU A 288 1.81 4.89 0.84
C LEU A 288 1.06 3.59 1.13
N LEU A 289 0.65 2.87 0.09
CA LEU A 289 -0.04 1.58 0.26
C LEU A 289 0.86 0.52 0.90
N ALA A 290 2.16 0.53 0.56
CA ALA A 290 3.14 -0.35 1.21
C ALA A 290 3.58 0.16 2.59
N GLY A 291 3.50 1.47 2.84
CA GLY A 291 3.99 2.12 4.07
C GLY A 291 2.95 2.32 5.16
N SER A 292 1.69 1.94 4.93
CA SER A 292 0.61 2.19 5.89
C SER A 292 0.62 1.25 7.11
N PHE A 293 1.36 0.13 7.07
CA PHE A 293 1.36 -0.92 8.09
C PHE A 293 1.44 -0.41 9.53
N PHE A 294 2.52 0.30 9.85
CA PHE A 294 2.74 0.79 11.21
C PHE A 294 1.74 1.88 11.59
N VAL A 295 1.32 2.70 10.65
CA VAL A 295 0.33 3.74 10.91
C VAL A 295 -1.03 3.11 11.22
N GLU A 296 -1.48 2.15 10.42
CA GLU A 296 -2.71 1.42 10.65
C GLU A 296 -2.69 0.66 11.99
N TYR A 297 -1.57 0.02 12.32
CA TYR A 297 -1.40 -0.70 13.58
C TYR A 297 -1.44 0.23 14.79
N ILE A 298 -0.68 1.33 14.78
CA ILE A 298 -0.60 2.31 15.88
C ILE A 298 -1.96 2.92 16.17
N PHE A 299 -2.68 3.30 15.12
CA PHE A 299 -3.99 3.92 15.27
C PHE A 299 -5.14 2.92 15.41
N GLY A 300 -4.86 1.62 15.40
CA GLY A 300 -5.90 0.59 15.42
C GLY A 300 -6.85 0.66 14.22
N TYR A 301 -6.37 1.22 13.09
CA TYR A 301 -7.14 1.39 11.88
C TYR A 301 -7.27 0.07 11.13
N ASN A 302 -8.49 -0.40 10.91
CA ASN A 302 -8.76 -1.74 10.38
C ASN A 302 -8.49 -1.85 8.88
N GLY A 303 -7.22 -1.79 8.49
CA GLY A 303 -6.73 -1.91 7.13
C GLY A 303 -5.83 -3.12 6.93
N LEU A 304 -5.28 -3.22 5.70
CA LEU A 304 -4.42 -4.32 5.26
C LEU A 304 -3.12 -4.43 6.09
N GLY A 305 -2.53 -3.28 6.45
CA GLY A 305 -1.32 -3.23 7.26
C GLY A 305 -1.54 -3.78 8.65
N LYS A 306 -2.59 -3.31 9.35
CA LYS A 306 -2.95 -3.84 10.67
C LYS A 306 -3.27 -5.34 10.59
N ALA A 307 -4.09 -5.77 9.63
CA ALA A 307 -4.41 -7.18 9.45
C ALA A 307 -3.17 -8.05 9.22
N THR A 308 -2.15 -7.51 8.53
CA THR A 308 -0.87 -8.22 8.32
C THR A 308 -0.05 -8.33 9.59
N VAL A 309 0.01 -7.26 10.40
CA VAL A 309 0.74 -7.29 11.69
C VAL A 309 0.04 -8.23 12.67
N ASP A 310 -1.28 -8.14 12.80
CA ASP A 310 -2.08 -9.06 13.65
C ASP A 310 -1.85 -10.52 13.24
N ALA A 311 -1.86 -10.80 11.93
CA ALA A 311 -1.59 -12.15 11.40
C ALA A 311 -0.16 -12.62 11.69
N LEU A 312 0.83 -11.72 11.64
CA LEU A 312 2.23 -12.04 11.97
C LEU A 312 2.38 -12.40 13.46
N GLU A 313 1.75 -11.63 14.34
CA GLU A 313 1.74 -11.90 15.79
C GLU A 313 1.08 -13.26 16.12
N MET A 314 0.02 -13.60 15.38
CA MET A 314 -0.68 -14.88 15.50
C MET A 314 -0.03 -16.03 14.73
N SER A 315 1.09 -15.78 14.03
CA SER A 315 1.75 -16.76 13.14
C SER A 315 0.83 -17.34 12.05
N ASP A 316 -0.11 -16.52 11.57
CA ASP A 316 -1.01 -16.87 10.46
C ASP A 316 -0.34 -16.58 9.12
N PHE A 317 0.61 -17.42 8.76
CA PHE A 317 1.46 -17.22 7.59
C PHE A 317 0.69 -17.09 6.26
N PRO A 318 -0.38 -17.85 5.98
CA PRO A 318 -1.14 -17.63 4.74
C PRO A 318 -1.67 -16.21 4.59
N VAL A 319 -2.16 -15.58 5.67
CA VAL A 319 -2.63 -14.20 5.66
C VAL A 319 -1.47 -13.23 5.42
N VAL A 320 -0.34 -13.41 6.12
CA VAL A 320 0.86 -12.58 5.93
C VAL A 320 1.39 -12.68 4.50
N MET A 321 1.56 -13.92 3.99
CA MET A 321 2.04 -14.17 2.64
C MET A 321 1.08 -13.58 1.59
N GLY A 322 -0.22 -13.79 1.75
CA GLY A 322 -1.26 -13.24 0.88
C GLY A 322 -1.26 -11.72 0.87
N SER A 323 -1.11 -11.08 2.03
CA SER A 323 -1.02 -9.62 2.16
C SER A 323 0.19 -9.04 1.43
N ILE A 324 1.38 -9.63 1.63
CA ILE A 324 2.62 -9.18 0.96
C ILE A 324 2.51 -9.32 -0.56
N LEU A 325 1.97 -10.46 -1.05
CA LEU A 325 1.75 -10.67 -2.48
C LEU A 325 0.75 -9.69 -3.06
N PHE A 326 -0.33 -9.40 -2.32
CA PHE A 326 -1.33 -8.44 -2.75
C PHE A 326 -0.74 -7.02 -2.85
N ILE A 327 0.07 -6.60 -1.86
CA ILE A 327 0.77 -5.31 -1.89
C ILE A 327 1.73 -5.23 -3.07
N ALA A 328 2.52 -6.29 -3.32
CA ALA A 328 3.42 -6.34 -4.46
C ALA A 328 2.66 -6.25 -5.79
N PHE A 329 1.51 -6.92 -5.89
CA PHE A 329 0.62 -6.85 -7.05
C PHE A 329 0.10 -5.43 -7.27
N ILE A 330 -0.46 -4.79 -6.22
CA ILE A 330 -0.93 -3.40 -6.31
C ILE A 330 0.21 -2.46 -6.69
N PHE A 331 1.40 -2.63 -6.11
CA PHE A 331 2.56 -1.80 -6.44
C PHE A 331 2.92 -1.91 -7.94
N VAL A 332 2.92 -3.11 -8.50
CA VAL A 332 3.16 -3.33 -9.93
C VAL A 332 2.06 -2.66 -10.78
N VAL A 333 0.79 -2.86 -10.42
CA VAL A 333 -0.35 -2.25 -11.14
C VAL A 333 -0.26 -0.72 -11.10
N ILE A 334 -0.05 -0.13 -9.93
CA ILE A 334 0.07 1.32 -9.79
C ILE A 334 1.29 1.84 -10.56
N SER A 335 2.44 1.15 -10.51
CA SER A 335 3.62 1.55 -11.29
C SER A 335 3.32 1.60 -12.79
N ILE A 336 2.57 0.64 -13.32
CA ILE A 336 2.14 0.64 -14.72
C ILE A 336 1.16 1.79 -15.00
N LEU A 337 0.17 2.00 -14.13
CA LEU A 337 -0.81 3.07 -14.27
C LEU A 337 -0.15 4.45 -14.24
N VAL A 338 0.81 4.65 -13.34
CA VAL A 338 1.59 5.89 -13.24
C VAL A 338 2.32 6.20 -14.54
N ASP A 339 2.97 5.21 -15.15
CA ASP A 339 3.67 5.42 -16.40
C ASP A 339 2.70 5.78 -17.56
N VAL A 340 1.54 5.14 -17.60
CA VAL A 340 0.50 5.46 -18.60
C VAL A 340 -0.02 6.88 -18.41
N ILE A 341 -0.30 7.28 -17.17
CA ILE A 341 -0.75 8.63 -16.81
C ILE A 341 0.35 9.65 -17.18
N TYR A 342 1.62 9.32 -16.91
CA TYR A 342 2.75 10.20 -17.21
C TYR A 342 2.87 10.52 -18.70
N VAL A 343 2.75 9.50 -19.56
CA VAL A 343 2.74 9.72 -21.02
C VAL A 343 1.56 10.53 -21.48
N TRP A 344 0.41 10.38 -20.84
CA TRP A 344 -0.79 11.14 -21.16
C TRP A 344 -0.67 12.63 -20.76
N ILE A 345 0.01 12.92 -19.65
CA ILE A 345 0.25 14.29 -19.17
C ILE A 345 1.37 14.98 -19.95
N ASP A 346 2.47 14.27 -20.24
CA ASP A 346 3.60 14.80 -21.01
C ASP A 346 3.91 13.93 -22.24
N PRO A 347 3.31 14.23 -23.40
CA PRO A 347 3.54 13.47 -24.64
C PRO A 347 4.99 13.52 -25.16
N ARG A 348 5.85 14.37 -24.59
CA ARG A 348 7.27 14.49 -24.97
C ARG A 348 8.12 13.37 -24.37
N VAL A 349 7.61 12.69 -23.34
CA VAL A 349 8.28 11.55 -22.72
C VAL A 349 8.09 10.33 -23.62
N LYS A 350 9.16 9.92 -24.27
CA LYS A 350 9.19 8.65 -25.01
C LYS A 350 9.40 7.53 -23.99
N LEU A 351 8.43 6.63 -23.87
CA LEU A 351 8.61 5.38 -23.14
C LEU A 351 9.60 4.50 -23.93
N SER A 352 10.86 4.49 -23.54
CA SER A 352 11.94 3.67 -24.11
C SER A 352 12.04 2.31 -23.41
#